data_fcb665ab791f3adc84a123137d0e6149
#
_entry.id   fcb665ab791f3adc84a123137d0e6149
#
_cell.length_a   1.000
_cell.length_b   1.000
_cell.length_c   1.000
_cell.angle_alpha   90.00
_cell.angle_beta   90.00
_cell.angle_gamma   90.00
#
_symmetry.space_group_name_H-M   'P 1'
#
loop_
_entity.id
_entity.type
_entity.pdbx_description
1 polymer ?
#
loop_
_entity_poly.entity_id
_entity_poly.type
_entity_poly.pdbx_seq_one_letter_code
_entity_poly.pdbx_strand_id
1 'polypeptide(L)'
;MARNTRRSNGMKKIQPAVQTMYFNTPSTQTGTNQSKTSFIDLSQCASLLNRRFYRQGINWAVSRIQIFSSTSGSVVVSKLPNTWTMSNSWEKGFRTWEKMNDEALDELESVKPRFLDFKIYADKDHHDVGFGDNLLPKSIEDATTFNQAVPGEWESSKVVVPDTTQGATGGVNEFEVIAVGANYPGASTATTLDAVSLIEGYAASRGLPNVLDPNASADAHEADGPTPANWLSAIFNEGTSQAEEVLESMAGPLAENNIAPYPFENDGVSVDTMYPGGANQLSGLELHDFGQITGTTIGGQTNMKGGLFPCGLIRIDHTTSSTAADLAVIIDLVPGNHRGYMCEPMTDM
;
A
#
# COMPACT_ATOMS: atom_id res chain seq x y z
N MET A 1 -40.71 -27.93 -23.42
CA MET A 1 -40.40 -28.22 -22.00
C MET A 1 -39.01 -27.67 -21.66
N ALA A 2 -38.94 -26.53 -21.02
CA ALA A 2 -37.64 -25.90 -20.64
C ALA A 2 -37.13 -26.55 -19.36
N ARG A 3 -35.98 -27.15 -19.41
CA ARG A 3 -35.32 -27.83 -18.30
C ARG A 3 -34.68 -26.78 -17.40
N ASN A 4 -35.34 -26.49 -16.30
CA ASN A 4 -34.86 -25.60 -15.24
C ASN A 4 -33.64 -26.27 -14.55
N THR A 5 -32.41 -25.92 -14.97
CA THR A 5 -31.18 -26.29 -14.27
C THR A 5 -31.04 -25.41 -13.04
N ARG A 6 -31.54 -25.88 -11.88
CA ARG A 6 -31.17 -25.33 -10.59
C ARG A 6 -29.65 -25.39 -10.47
N ARG A 7 -28.99 -24.23 -10.60
CA ARG A 7 -27.60 -24.08 -10.12
C ARG A 7 -27.61 -24.31 -8.61
N SER A 8 -27.13 -25.47 -8.17
CA SER A 8 -26.83 -25.68 -6.77
C SER A 8 -25.70 -24.69 -6.40
N ASN A 9 -26.02 -23.68 -5.61
CA ASN A 9 -25.01 -22.93 -4.89
C ASN A 9 -24.37 -23.87 -3.87
N GLY A 10 -23.42 -24.69 -4.33
CA GLY A 10 -22.58 -25.47 -3.44
C GLY A 10 -21.86 -24.48 -2.53
N MET A 11 -22.07 -24.60 -1.23
CA MET A 11 -21.30 -23.86 -0.25
C MET A 11 -19.82 -24.00 -0.59
N LYS A 12 -19.15 -22.89 -0.90
CA LYS A 12 -17.70 -22.90 -1.13
C LYS A 12 -17.06 -23.40 0.16
N LYS A 13 -16.40 -24.54 0.08
CA LYS A 13 -15.69 -25.11 1.23
C LYS A 13 -14.59 -24.13 1.63
N ILE A 14 -14.53 -23.76 2.91
CA ILE A 14 -13.43 -22.99 3.48
C ILE A 14 -12.14 -23.79 3.26
N GLN A 15 -11.14 -23.16 2.66
CA GLN A 15 -9.85 -23.81 2.45
C GLN A 15 -9.01 -23.67 3.73
N PRO A 16 -8.32 -24.73 4.15
CA PRO A 16 -7.39 -24.63 5.28
C PRO A 16 -6.30 -23.57 5.00
N ALA A 17 -6.08 -22.69 5.95
CA ALA A 17 -5.04 -21.68 5.91
C ALA A 17 -4.55 -21.38 7.33
N VAL A 18 -3.31 -20.92 7.45
CA VAL A 18 -2.72 -20.53 8.73
C VAL A 18 -3.37 -19.23 9.19
N GLN A 19 -4.08 -19.26 10.32
CA GLN A 19 -4.83 -18.10 10.83
C GLN A 19 -4.00 -17.21 11.74
N THR A 20 -3.02 -17.76 12.44
CA THR A 20 -2.18 -17.03 13.41
C THR A 20 -0.76 -16.90 12.87
N MET A 21 -0.25 -15.70 12.87
CA MET A 21 1.09 -15.36 12.41
C MET A 21 1.90 -14.78 13.56
N TYR A 22 3.16 -15.21 13.69
CA TYR A 22 4.07 -14.78 14.75
C TYR A 22 5.22 -13.99 14.15
N PHE A 23 5.52 -12.82 14.75
CA PHE A 23 6.59 -11.93 14.32
C PHE A 23 7.42 -11.48 15.50
N ASN A 24 8.68 -11.14 15.24
CA ASN A 24 9.49 -10.35 16.18
C ASN A 24 9.97 -9.10 15.44
N THR A 25 9.79 -7.95 16.06
CA THR A 25 10.39 -6.71 15.55
C THR A 25 11.90 -6.72 15.81
N PRO A 26 12.69 -6.00 15.02
CA PRO A 26 14.06 -5.70 15.40
C PRO A 26 14.10 -4.92 16.71
N SER A 27 15.14 -5.14 17.52
CA SER A 27 15.33 -4.38 18.74
C SER A 27 15.52 -2.90 18.49
N THR A 28 14.94 -2.07 19.37
CA THR A 28 15.31 -0.66 19.43
C THR A 28 16.76 -0.50 19.87
N GLN A 29 17.32 0.68 19.68
CA GLN A 29 18.62 1.01 20.26
C GLN A 29 18.52 1.26 21.75
N THR A 30 19.64 1.13 22.46
CA THR A 30 19.73 1.52 23.88
C THR A 30 19.71 3.04 23.99
N GLY A 31 18.83 3.57 24.82
CA GLY A 31 18.69 5.00 25.05
C GLY A 31 17.28 5.38 25.45
N THR A 32 17.11 6.64 25.85
CA THR A 32 15.81 7.15 26.26
C THR A 32 14.95 7.43 25.00
N ASN A 33 13.71 6.93 24.99
CA ASN A 33 12.74 7.15 23.92
C ASN A 33 13.24 6.74 22.51
N GLN A 34 13.92 5.61 22.44
CA GLN A 34 14.33 5.06 21.14
C GLN A 34 13.13 4.42 20.45
N SER A 35 12.93 4.77 19.18
CA SER A 35 11.85 4.22 18.36
C SER A 35 12.39 3.30 17.26
N LYS A 36 11.56 2.36 16.86
CA LYS A 36 11.79 1.50 15.69
C LYS A 36 10.49 1.32 14.93
N THR A 37 10.56 1.55 13.62
CA THR A 37 9.47 1.31 12.69
C THR A 37 9.68 -0.04 12.01
N SER A 38 8.60 -0.78 11.82
CA SER A 38 8.59 -2.08 11.14
C SER A 38 7.33 -2.20 10.30
N PHE A 39 7.45 -2.90 9.18
CA PHE A 39 6.33 -3.12 8.26
C PHE A 39 6.01 -4.59 8.12
N ILE A 40 4.73 -4.91 7.96
CA ILE A 40 4.24 -6.26 7.66
C ILE A 40 3.36 -6.16 6.42
N ASP A 41 3.59 -7.05 5.46
CA ASP A 41 2.69 -7.31 4.35
C ASP A 41 2.02 -8.66 4.56
N LEU A 42 0.73 -8.64 4.91
CA LEU A 42 -0.05 -9.86 5.15
C LEU A 42 -0.16 -10.75 3.92
N SER A 43 -0.13 -10.16 2.72
CA SER A 43 -0.18 -10.91 1.47
C SER A 43 1.10 -11.70 1.26
N GLN A 44 2.26 -11.10 1.54
CA GLN A 44 3.56 -11.77 1.55
C GLN A 44 3.57 -12.90 2.59
N CYS A 45 3.21 -12.58 3.82
CA CYS A 45 3.20 -13.53 4.93
C CYS A 45 2.29 -14.72 4.68
N ALA A 46 1.07 -14.48 4.21
CA ALA A 46 0.12 -15.54 3.87
C ALA A 46 0.62 -16.40 2.71
N SER A 47 1.28 -15.79 1.72
CA SER A 47 1.86 -16.52 0.59
C SER A 47 2.97 -17.46 1.04
N LEU A 48 3.85 -17.00 1.92
CA LEU A 48 4.95 -17.80 2.45
C LEU A 48 4.45 -18.97 3.31
N LEU A 49 3.53 -18.72 4.24
CA LEU A 49 3.03 -19.74 5.16
C LEU A 49 2.17 -20.80 4.49
N ASN A 50 1.31 -20.41 3.57
CA ASN A 50 0.40 -21.35 2.91
C ASN A 50 0.95 -21.91 1.60
N ARG A 51 2.10 -21.40 1.12
CA ARG A 51 2.68 -21.74 -0.19
C ARG A 51 1.68 -21.57 -1.34
N ARG A 52 0.90 -20.50 -1.25
CA ARG A 52 -0.10 -20.09 -2.23
C ARG A 52 0.06 -18.61 -2.46
N PHE A 53 -0.01 -18.19 -3.69
CA PHE A 53 0.12 -16.77 -4.02
C PHE A 53 -1.13 -15.99 -3.62
N TYR A 54 -0.97 -15.00 -2.73
CA TYR A 54 -1.98 -14.01 -2.37
C TYR A 54 -1.53 -12.65 -2.89
N ARG A 55 -2.43 -11.98 -3.60
CA ARG A 55 -2.17 -10.66 -4.16
C ARG A 55 -2.24 -9.59 -3.07
N GLN A 56 -1.45 -8.53 -3.21
CA GLN A 56 -1.50 -7.40 -2.30
C GLN A 56 -2.81 -6.59 -2.41
N GLY A 57 -3.41 -6.53 -3.59
CA GLY A 57 -4.65 -5.75 -3.86
C GLY A 57 -5.92 -6.30 -3.22
N ILE A 58 -5.85 -6.70 -1.95
CA ILE A 58 -6.98 -7.15 -1.14
C ILE A 58 -6.97 -6.49 0.23
N ASN A 59 -8.16 -6.24 0.74
CA ASN A 59 -8.38 -5.72 2.09
C ASN A 59 -8.53 -6.89 3.06
N TRP A 60 -7.62 -6.99 4.03
CA TRP A 60 -7.52 -8.12 4.94
C TRP A 60 -8.27 -7.87 6.24
N ALA A 61 -9.08 -8.83 6.67
CA ALA A 61 -9.72 -8.81 7.97
C ALA A 61 -8.80 -9.46 9.03
N VAL A 62 -8.33 -8.64 9.97
CA VAL A 62 -7.57 -9.06 11.13
C VAL A 62 -8.50 -9.14 12.34
N SER A 63 -8.48 -10.25 13.05
CA SER A 63 -9.31 -10.46 14.24
C SER A 63 -8.75 -9.70 15.45
N ARG A 64 -7.45 -9.78 15.66
CA ARG A 64 -6.75 -9.09 16.76
C ARG A 64 -5.24 -9.04 16.49
N ILE A 65 -4.59 -8.11 17.18
CA ILE A 65 -3.13 -8.01 17.25
C ILE A 65 -2.75 -8.08 18.73
N GLN A 66 -1.85 -8.98 19.06
CA GLN A 66 -1.31 -9.12 20.41
C GLN A 66 0.19 -8.79 20.40
N ILE A 67 0.61 -7.99 21.34
CA ILE A 67 1.99 -7.54 21.46
C ILE A 67 2.53 -7.94 22.82
N PHE A 68 3.71 -8.51 22.80
CA PHE A 68 4.42 -8.91 23.99
C PHE A 68 5.76 -8.19 24.05
N SER A 69 6.08 -7.63 25.21
CA SER A 69 7.37 -7.01 25.48
C SER A 69 7.77 -7.21 26.94
N SER A 70 9.05 -7.34 27.16
CA SER A 70 9.64 -7.39 28.49
C SER A 70 9.95 -6.01 29.07
N THR A 71 9.87 -4.96 28.27
CA THR A 71 10.23 -3.58 28.66
C THR A 71 9.05 -2.64 28.52
N SER A 72 9.03 -1.59 29.31
CA SER A 72 8.03 -0.53 29.21
C SER A 72 8.25 0.30 27.95
N GLY A 73 7.16 0.69 27.33
CA GLY A 73 7.18 1.48 26.09
C GLY A 73 5.80 1.74 25.55
N SER A 74 5.74 2.23 24.33
CA SER A 74 4.50 2.43 23.60
C SER A 74 4.58 1.79 22.21
N VAL A 75 3.44 1.39 21.72
CA VAL A 75 3.28 0.81 20.38
C VAL A 75 2.13 1.51 19.67
N VAL A 76 2.38 1.88 18.44
CA VAL A 76 1.40 2.44 17.52
C VAL A 76 1.28 1.49 16.34
N VAL A 77 0.05 1.15 15.98
CA VAL A 77 -0.25 0.41 14.75
C VAL A 77 -0.97 1.34 13.79
N SER A 78 -0.43 1.46 12.59
CA SER A 78 -1.00 2.26 11.51
C SER A 78 -1.25 1.39 10.28
N LYS A 79 -2.18 1.82 9.45
CA LYS A 79 -2.61 1.11 8.25
C LYS A 79 -2.91 2.10 7.11
N LEU A 80 -3.11 1.59 5.91
CA LEU A 80 -3.68 2.40 4.84
C LEU A 80 -5.11 2.82 5.20
N PRO A 81 -5.53 4.04 4.80
CA PRO A 81 -6.90 4.48 5.00
C PRO A 81 -7.91 3.54 4.36
N ASN A 82 -8.92 3.16 5.11
CA ASN A 82 -10.02 2.35 4.60
C ASN A 82 -11.11 3.27 4.03
N THR A 83 -10.78 3.95 2.93
CA THR A 83 -11.61 4.98 2.30
C THR A 83 -11.77 4.72 0.81
N TRP A 84 -12.90 5.19 0.25
CA TRP A 84 -13.15 5.11 -1.18
C TRP A 84 -12.06 5.81 -2.03
N THR A 85 -11.42 6.86 -1.50
CA THR A 85 -10.31 7.53 -2.18
C THR A 85 -9.09 6.63 -2.31
N MET A 86 -8.77 5.85 -1.26
CA MET A 86 -7.70 4.87 -1.30
C MET A 86 -8.02 3.73 -2.29
N SER A 87 -9.25 3.23 -2.26
CA SER A 87 -9.73 2.21 -3.19
C SER A 87 -9.60 2.68 -4.66
N ASN A 88 -10.14 3.85 -4.96
CA ASN A 88 -10.11 4.40 -6.32
C ASN A 88 -8.68 4.71 -6.79
N SER A 89 -7.82 5.24 -5.92
CA SER A 89 -6.43 5.52 -6.27
C SER A 89 -5.68 4.23 -6.56
N TRP A 90 -5.90 3.20 -5.76
CA TRP A 90 -5.31 1.88 -5.98
C TRP A 90 -5.80 1.26 -7.29
N GLU A 91 -7.12 1.28 -7.56
CA GLU A 91 -7.68 0.72 -8.79
C GLU A 91 -7.13 1.42 -10.04
N LYS A 92 -7.10 2.75 -10.04
CA LYS A 92 -6.53 3.51 -11.17
C LYS A 92 -5.03 3.20 -11.34
N GLY A 93 -4.27 3.16 -10.25
CA GLY A 93 -2.85 2.82 -10.30
C GLY A 93 -2.62 1.41 -10.83
N PHE A 94 -3.39 0.44 -10.36
CA PHE A 94 -3.31 -0.94 -10.83
C PHE A 94 -3.63 -1.05 -12.34
N ARG A 95 -4.72 -0.43 -12.80
CA ARG A 95 -5.10 -0.47 -14.22
C ARG A 95 -4.07 0.22 -15.10
N THR A 96 -3.48 1.31 -14.63
CA THR A 96 -2.40 2.00 -15.35
C THR A 96 -1.17 1.11 -15.47
N TRP A 97 -0.75 0.50 -14.38
CA TRP A 97 0.36 -0.42 -14.38
C TRP A 97 0.09 -1.66 -15.25
N GLU A 98 -1.12 -2.21 -15.19
CA GLU A 98 -1.54 -3.35 -16.02
C GLU A 98 -1.46 -3.00 -17.52
N LYS A 99 -1.96 -1.80 -17.91
CA LYS A 99 -1.89 -1.33 -19.30
C LYS A 99 -0.44 -1.17 -19.76
N MET A 100 0.43 -0.56 -18.95
CA MET A 100 1.86 -0.43 -19.28
C MET A 100 2.52 -1.81 -19.46
N ASN A 101 2.18 -2.75 -18.60
CA ASN A 101 2.72 -4.10 -18.67
C ASN A 101 2.19 -4.87 -19.89
N ASP A 102 0.94 -4.68 -20.25
CA ASP A 102 0.33 -5.27 -21.44
C ASP A 102 0.98 -4.72 -22.72
N GLU A 103 1.22 -3.42 -22.81
CA GLU A 103 1.90 -2.80 -23.95
C GLU A 103 3.36 -3.29 -24.08
N ALA A 104 4.07 -3.42 -22.96
CA ALA A 104 5.43 -3.95 -22.97
C ALA A 104 5.51 -5.42 -23.44
N LEU A 105 4.43 -6.17 -23.29
CA LEU A 105 4.34 -7.60 -23.66
C LEU A 105 3.57 -7.86 -24.94
N ASP A 106 3.14 -6.81 -25.67
CA ASP A 106 2.28 -6.96 -26.86
C ASP A 106 2.95 -7.80 -27.96
N GLU A 107 4.27 -7.72 -28.09
CA GLU A 107 5.04 -8.54 -29.02
C GLU A 107 5.24 -10.00 -28.56
N LEU A 108 4.96 -10.31 -27.29
CA LEU A 108 5.28 -11.58 -26.66
C LEU A 108 4.11 -12.17 -25.83
N GLU A 109 2.91 -12.21 -26.41
CA GLU A 109 1.72 -12.76 -25.74
C GLU A 109 1.92 -14.13 -25.09
N SER A 110 2.79 -14.96 -25.66
CA SER A 110 3.06 -16.32 -25.17
C SER A 110 3.82 -16.35 -23.84
N VAL A 111 4.50 -15.28 -23.45
CA VAL A 111 5.25 -15.13 -22.20
C VAL A 111 4.58 -14.18 -21.23
N LYS A 112 3.35 -13.76 -21.50
CA LYS A 112 2.59 -12.92 -20.58
C LYS A 112 2.53 -13.57 -19.19
N PRO A 113 2.92 -12.86 -18.13
CA PRO A 113 3.00 -13.47 -16.80
C PRO A 113 1.63 -13.99 -16.36
N ARG A 114 1.62 -15.22 -15.87
CA ARG A 114 0.40 -15.85 -15.35
C ARG A 114 -0.14 -15.14 -14.10
N PHE A 115 0.74 -14.51 -13.35
CA PHE A 115 0.40 -13.82 -12.11
C PHE A 115 0.85 -12.36 -12.22
N LEU A 116 -0.09 -11.50 -12.54
CA LEU A 116 0.07 -10.06 -12.40
C LEU A 116 -0.25 -9.71 -10.96
N ASP A 117 0.69 -9.07 -10.29
CA ASP A 117 0.53 -8.60 -8.92
C ASP A 117 1.11 -7.21 -8.79
N PHE A 118 0.24 -6.26 -8.50
CA PHE A 118 0.61 -4.88 -8.27
C PHE A 118 0.97 -4.69 -6.81
N LYS A 119 2.27 -4.56 -6.53
CA LYS A 119 2.83 -4.42 -5.18
C LYS A 119 3.35 -3.01 -4.98
N ILE A 120 2.83 -2.36 -3.96
CA ILE A 120 3.15 -0.98 -3.61
C ILE A 120 3.62 -0.89 -2.17
N TYR A 121 4.39 0.14 -1.87
CA TYR A 121 4.76 0.46 -0.50
C TYR A 121 3.64 1.22 0.20
N ALA A 122 3.59 1.15 1.53
CA ALA A 122 2.59 1.87 2.30
C ALA A 122 2.83 3.38 2.26
N ASP A 123 4.04 3.79 2.59
CA ASP A 123 4.48 5.18 2.65
C ASP A 123 5.98 5.31 2.29
N LYS A 124 6.51 6.52 2.40
CA LYS A 124 7.93 6.79 2.13
C LYS A 124 8.88 5.99 3.04
N ASP A 125 8.53 5.80 4.31
CA ASP A 125 9.39 5.08 5.25
C ASP A 125 9.47 3.59 4.90
N HIS A 126 8.36 3.01 4.43
CA HIS A 126 8.35 1.65 3.91
C HIS A 126 9.15 1.52 2.61
N HIS A 127 9.03 2.51 1.73
CA HIS A 127 9.82 2.57 0.50
C HIS A 127 11.31 2.67 0.79
N ASP A 128 11.71 3.49 1.75
CA ASP A 128 13.12 3.69 2.10
C ASP A 128 13.78 2.41 2.62
N VAL A 129 13.09 1.64 3.46
CA VAL A 129 13.61 0.36 3.97
C VAL A 129 13.46 -0.80 2.98
N GLY A 130 12.46 -0.76 2.11
CA GLY A 130 12.19 -1.77 1.09
C GLY A 130 11.50 -3.03 1.60
N PHE A 131 10.96 -3.84 0.68
CA PHE A 131 10.28 -5.10 1.01
C PHE A 131 11.20 -6.17 1.63
N GLY A 132 12.51 -6.04 1.43
CA GLY A 132 13.49 -6.97 2.04
C GLY A 132 13.50 -6.91 3.56
N ASP A 133 13.15 -5.76 4.13
CA ASP A 133 13.12 -5.52 5.57
C ASP A 133 11.72 -5.69 6.19
N ASN A 134 10.75 -6.17 5.42
CA ASN A 134 9.45 -6.54 5.97
C ASN A 134 9.59 -7.60 7.06
N LEU A 135 8.79 -7.46 8.10
CA LEU A 135 8.69 -8.50 9.11
C LEU A 135 8.04 -9.75 8.50
N LEU A 136 8.77 -10.85 8.57
CA LEU A 136 8.31 -12.13 8.08
C LEU A 136 7.87 -13.04 9.23
N PRO A 137 6.89 -13.92 9.00
CA PRO A 137 6.38 -14.79 10.02
C PRO A 137 7.44 -15.78 10.49
N LYS A 138 7.43 -16.08 11.78
CA LYS A 138 8.31 -17.08 12.40
C LYS A 138 7.56 -18.39 12.59
N SER A 139 8.27 -19.48 12.41
CA SER A 139 7.86 -20.81 12.83
C SER A 139 8.67 -21.22 14.07
N ILE A 140 8.04 -22.00 14.92
CA ILE A 140 8.69 -22.57 16.10
C ILE A 140 9.20 -23.96 15.68
N GLU A 141 10.51 -24.16 15.75
CA GLU A 141 11.13 -25.46 15.50
C GLU A 141 11.16 -26.29 16.79
N ASP A 142 11.52 -25.65 17.90
CA ASP A 142 11.44 -26.20 19.25
C ASP A 142 11.11 -25.07 20.25
N ALA A 143 11.08 -25.35 21.55
CA ALA A 143 10.73 -24.38 22.58
C ALA A 143 11.66 -23.15 22.66
N THR A 144 12.79 -23.19 22.00
CA THR A 144 13.84 -22.15 22.05
C THR A 144 14.25 -21.61 20.69
N THR A 145 13.95 -22.35 19.60
CA THR A 145 14.40 -22.03 18.23
C THR A 145 13.23 -21.51 17.39
N PHE A 146 13.35 -20.27 16.96
CA PHE A 146 12.38 -19.61 16.08
C PHE A 146 13.03 -19.38 14.72
N ASN A 147 12.53 -20.05 13.70
CA ASN A 147 12.98 -19.84 12.33
C ASN A 147 12.11 -18.79 11.64
N GLN A 148 12.76 -17.77 11.10
CA GLN A 148 12.09 -16.77 10.28
C GLN A 148 11.90 -17.29 8.85
N ALA A 149 10.77 -16.99 8.23
CA ALA A 149 10.56 -17.29 6.83
C ALA A 149 11.56 -16.51 5.95
N VAL A 150 11.92 -17.08 4.82
CA VAL A 150 12.75 -16.40 3.82
C VAL A 150 11.86 -15.55 2.94
N PRO A 151 12.27 -14.30 2.55
CA PRO A 151 11.41 -13.36 1.82
C PRO A 151 10.78 -13.90 0.53
N GLY A 152 11.44 -14.79 -0.17
CA GLY A 152 11.02 -15.25 -1.50
C GLY A 152 11.15 -14.15 -2.56
N GLU A 153 10.47 -14.31 -3.68
CA GLU A 153 10.36 -13.32 -4.74
C GLU A 153 9.23 -12.34 -4.39
N TRP A 154 9.55 -11.25 -3.71
CA TRP A 154 8.60 -10.21 -3.34
C TRP A 154 9.21 -8.84 -3.66
N GLU A 155 8.99 -8.38 -4.88
CA GLU A 155 9.53 -7.12 -5.41
C GLU A 155 8.39 -6.14 -5.68
N SER A 156 8.68 -4.84 -5.56
CA SER A 156 7.74 -3.76 -5.86
C SER A 156 7.42 -3.70 -7.35
N SER A 157 6.22 -3.25 -7.66
CA SER A 157 5.85 -2.91 -9.02
C SER A 157 6.49 -1.57 -9.40
N LYS A 158 7.08 -1.56 -10.59
CA LYS A 158 7.69 -0.37 -11.16
C LYS A 158 6.79 0.23 -12.23
N VAL A 159 6.81 1.53 -12.32
CA VAL A 159 6.19 2.30 -13.39
C VAL A 159 7.27 2.97 -14.19
N VAL A 160 7.19 2.86 -15.50
CA VAL A 160 8.24 3.32 -16.41
C VAL A 160 7.71 4.47 -17.24
N VAL A 161 8.44 5.59 -17.25
CA VAL A 161 8.13 6.77 -18.05
C VAL A 161 9.26 6.98 -19.04
N PRO A 162 8.96 7.19 -20.34
CA PRO A 162 9.99 7.48 -21.32
C PRO A 162 10.76 8.75 -20.95
N ASP A 163 12.09 8.68 -21.06
CA ASP A 163 12.93 9.88 -21.00
C ASP A 163 12.90 10.55 -22.38
N THR A 164 12.28 11.73 -22.44
CA THR A 164 12.20 12.52 -23.67
C THR A 164 13.23 13.65 -23.69
N THR A 165 14.21 13.66 -22.81
CA THR A 165 15.28 14.69 -22.77
C THR A 165 15.96 14.73 -24.14
N GLN A 166 16.05 15.92 -24.71
CA GLN A 166 16.70 16.12 -26.02
C GLN A 166 18.12 15.57 -26.03
N GLY A 167 18.34 14.54 -26.83
CA GLY A 167 19.63 13.88 -26.98
C GLY A 167 19.78 12.54 -26.26
N ALA A 168 18.87 12.16 -25.40
CA ALA A 168 18.84 10.81 -24.84
C ALA A 168 18.10 9.87 -25.81
N THR A 169 18.82 8.90 -26.33
CA THR A 169 18.23 7.92 -27.24
C THR A 169 17.72 6.74 -26.40
N GLY A 170 16.42 6.70 -26.17
CA GLY A 170 15.76 5.54 -25.55
C GLY A 170 15.99 5.36 -24.04
N GLY A 171 16.22 6.44 -23.30
CA GLY A 171 16.22 6.44 -21.85
C GLY A 171 14.80 6.22 -21.29
N VAL A 172 14.73 5.58 -20.14
CA VAL A 172 13.50 5.43 -19.36
C VAL A 172 13.77 5.83 -17.91
N ASN A 173 12.79 6.46 -17.28
CA ASN A 173 12.77 6.73 -15.86
C ASN A 173 11.88 5.68 -15.19
N GLU A 174 12.42 5.02 -14.16
CA GLU A 174 11.70 4.01 -13.39
C GLU A 174 11.32 4.61 -12.03
N PHE A 175 10.07 4.43 -11.65
CA PHE A 175 9.56 4.85 -10.36
C PHE A 175 8.93 3.68 -9.63
N GLU A 176 9.06 3.68 -8.33
CA GLU A 176 8.25 2.84 -7.45
C GLU A 176 7.01 3.59 -6.97
N VAL A 177 6.08 2.90 -6.37
CA VAL A 177 4.79 3.46 -6.00
C VAL A 177 4.57 3.33 -4.51
N ILE A 178 4.24 4.46 -3.86
CA ILE A 178 3.74 4.49 -2.49
C ILE A 178 2.23 4.73 -2.49
N ALA A 179 1.53 4.15 -1.53
CA ALA A 179 0.08 4.29 -1.45
C ALA A 179 -0.32 5.68 -0.99
N VAL A 180 0.28 6.18 0.08
CA VAL A 180 -0.09 7.42 0.76
C VAL A 180 1.11 8.29 1.10
N GLY A 181 0.85 9.55 1.43
CA GLY A 181 1.86 10.56 1.70
C GLY A 181 2.18 11.39 0.46
N ALA A 182 3.14 12.28 0.60
CA ALA A 182 3.66 13.07 -0.52
C ALA A 182 4.57 12.22 -1.41
N ASN A 183 4.78 12.67 -2.65
CA ASN A 183 5.83 12.10 -3.49
C ASN A 183 7.16 12.09 -2.74
N TYR A 184 7.86 10.96 -2.81
CA TYR A 184 9.13 10.83 -2.13
C TYR A 184 10.25 11.42 -3.00
N PRO A 185 10.88 12.51 -2.55
CA PRO A 185 11.83 13.27 -3.38
C PRO A 185 13.25 12.70 -3.39
N GLY A 186 13.46 11.49 -2.98
CA GLY A 186 14.77 10.87 -2.90
C GLY A 186 14.71 9.40 -3.23
N ALA A 187 15.82 8.90 -3.77
CA ALA A 187 15.97 7.49 -4.03
C ALA A 187 15.95 6.68 -2.72
N SER A 188 15.23 5.57 -2.72
CA SER A 188 15.22 4.62 -1.61
C SER A 188 16.63 4.09 -1.33
N THR A 189 16.98 3.88 -0.07
CA THR A 189 18.22 3.19 0.30
C THR A 189 18.24 1.73 -0.14
N ALA A 190 17.06 1.13 -0.29
CA ALA A 190 16.92 -0.27 -0.68
C ALA A 190 16.99 -0.48 -2.20
N THR A 191 16.35 0.39 -2.98
CA THR A 191 16.17 0.18 -4.43
C THR A 191 16.84 1.21 -5.31
N THR A 192 17.27 2.34 -4.74
CA THR A 192 17.85 3.51 -5.44
C THR A 192 16.88 4.20 -6.41
N LEU A 193 15.59 3.90 -6.35
CA LEU A 193 14.54 4.51 -7.16
C LEU A 193 13.72 5.50 -6.35
N ASP A 194 13.23 6.52 -7.02
CA ASP A 194 12.26 7.46 -6.48
C ASP A 194 10.86 6.85 -6.45
N ALA A 195 9.99 7.39 -5.61
CA ALA A 195 8.61 6.93 -5.52
C ALA A 195 7.60 8.05 -5.75
N VAL A 196 6.49 7.67 -6.38
CA VAL A 196 5.33 8.54 -6.61
C VAL A 196 4.13 8.04 -5.80
N SER A 197 3.35 8.99 -5.30
CA SER A 197 2.21 8.72 -4.44
C SER A 197 0.94 8.49 -5.24
N LEU A 198 0.26 7.36 -4.98
CA LEU A 198 -1.03 7.07 -5.60
C LEU A 198 -2.11 8.06 -5.16
N ILE A 199 -2.20 8.31 -3.87
CA ILE A 199 -3.26 9.18 -3.32
C ILE A 199 -3.08 10.62 -3.80
N GLU A 200 -1.86 11.12 -3.88
CA GLU A 200 -1.56 12.46 -4.39
C GLU A 200 -1.87 12.56 -5.90
N GLY A 201 -1.45 11.57 -6.70
CA GLY A 201 -1.79 11.51 -8.11
C GLY A 201 -3.29 11.43 -8.36
N TYR A 202 -4.00 10.63 -7.57
CA TYR A 202 -5.46 10.56 -7.65
C TYR A 202 -6.12 11.89 -7.30
N ALA A 203 -5.69 12.52 -6.22
CA ALA A 203 -6.19 13.81 -5.79
C ALA A 203 -6.00 14.90 -6.87
N ALA A 204 -4.81 14.98 -7.44
CA ALA A 204 -4.52 15.90 -8.55
C ALA A 204 -5.37 15.60 -9.79
N SER A 205 -5.61 14.31 -10.09
CA SER A 205 -6.42 13.91 -11.25
C SER A 205 -7.89 14.29 -11.17
N ARG A 206 -8.39 14.62 -9.97
CA ARG A 206 -9.78 15.08 -9.77
C ARG A 206 -10.01 16.52 -10.22
N GLY A 207 -8.94 17.28 -10.40
CA GLY A 207 -9.02 18.65 -10.97
C GLY A 207 -9.35 18.70 -12.46
N LEU A 208 -9.79 17.57 -13.05
CA LEU A 208 -10.22 17.50 -14.44
C LEU A 208 -11.26 18.58 -14.81
N PRO A 209 -11.22 19.06 -16.03
CA PRO A 209 -10.41 18.65 -17.19
C PRO A 209 -9.04 19.31 -17.27
N ASN A 210 -8.65 20.09 -16.29
CA ASN A 210 -7.48 20.94 -16.34
C ASN A 210 -6.27 20.33 -15.62
N VAL A 211 -6.00 19.06 -15.85
CA VAL A 211 -4.75 18.46 -15.42
C VAL A 211 -3.67 18.93 -16.38
N LEU A 212 -2.73 19.72 -15.84
CA LEU A 212 -1.54 20.06 -16.59
C LEU A 212 -0.77 18.77 -16.92
N ASP A 213 -0.48 18.60 -18.18
CA ASP A 213 0.34 17.49 -18.65
C ASP A 213 1.76 17.70 -18.08
N PRO A 214 2.28 16.87 -17.18
CA PRO A 214 3.61 17.06 -16.70
C PRO A 214 4.56 16.92 -17.87
N ASN A 215 5.53 17.80 -17.98
CA ASN A 215 6.61 17.68 -18.92
C ASN A 215 7.50 16.51 -18.46
N ALA A 216 7.11 15.30 -18.86
CA ALA A 216 7.58 14.05 -18.28
C ALA A 216 9.08 13.84 -18.29
N SER A 217 9.79 14.56 -19.15
CA SER A 217 11.24 14.42 -19.27
C SER A 217 12.05 15.31 -18.35
N ALA A 218 11.59 16.55 -18.11
CA ALA A 218 12.31 17.50 -17.27
C ALA A 218 11.89 17.40 -15.80
N ASP A 219 10.61 17.09 -15.57
CA ASP A 219 10.00 17.14 -14.25
C ASP A 219 9.91 15.76 -13.58
N ALA A 220 10.05 14.67 -14.32
CA ALA A 220 10.02 13.34 -13.74
C ALA A 220 11.29 13.01 -12.94
N HIS A 221 12.41 13.68 -13.27
CA HIS A 221 13.69 13.40 -12.64
C HIS A 221 14.44 14.70 -12.28
N GLU A 222 13.99 15.39 -11.23
CA GLU A 222 14.82 16.34 -10.50
C GLU A 222 15.37 17.57 -11.24
N ALA A 223 14.89 17.93 -12.40
CA ALA A 223 15.54 19.04 -13.11
C ALA A 223 15.46 20.38 -12.35
N ASP A 224 14.39 20.61 -11.57
CA ASP A 224 14.09 21.91 -11.00
C ASP A 224 13.80 21.92 -9.50
N GLY A 225 13.96 20.82 -8.79
CA GLY A 225 13.67 20.81 -7.36
C GLY A 225 13.77 19.42 -6.69
N PRO A 226 13.59 19.41 -5.37
CA PRO A 226 13.79 18.20 -4.57
C PRO A 226 12.64 17.18 -4.66
N THR A 227 11.62 17.43 -5.48
CA THR A 227 10.43 16.58 -5.54
C THR A 227 10.08 16.27 -7.00
N PRO A 228 9.99 14.99 -7.38
CA PRO A 228 9.57 14.64 -8.73
C PRO A 228 8.12 15.10 -8.98
N ALA A 229 7.80 15.52 -10.19
CA ALA A 229 6.45 15.82 -10.58
C ALA A 229 5.58 14.55 -10.54
N ASN A 230 4.34 14.67 -10.04
CA ASN A 230 3.43 13.54 -10.03
C ASN A 230 2.74 13.36 -11.39
N TRP A 231 3.42 12.74 -12.32
CA TRP A 231 2.94 12.42 -13.66
C TRP A 231 1.81 11.37 -13.66
N LEU A 232 1.59 10.67 -12.55
CA LEU A 232 0.46 9.73 -12.42
C LEU A 232 -0.89 10.42 -12.62
N SER A 233 -1.02 11.70 -12.25
CA SER A 233 -2.26 12.44 -12.45
C SER A 233 -2.64 12.54 -13.93
N ALA A 234 -1.67 12.80 -14.80
CA ALA A 234 -1.88 12.84 -16.25
C ALA A 234 -2.24 11.45 -16.80
N ILE A 235 -1.52 10.41 -16.36
CA ILE A 235 -1.79 9.03 -16.80
C ILE A 235 -3.17 8.56 -16.31
N PHE A 236 -3.57 8.90 -15.09
CA PHE A 236 -4.91 8.54 -14.57
C PHE A 236 -6.05 9.14 -15.39
N ASN A 237 -5.78 10.21 -16.10
CA ASN A 237 -6.72 10.86 -17.01
C ASN A 237 -6.48 10.53 -18.47
N GLU A 238 -5.74 9.45 -18.75
CA GLU A 238 -5.29 9.09 -20.08
C GLU A 238 -4.38 10.12 -20.75
N GLY A 239 -3.74 11.01 -19.95
CA GLY A 239 -2.56 11.81 -20.28
C GLY A 239 -2.65 12.71 -21.48
N THR A 240 -3.82 12.99 -21.98
CA THR A 240 -3.96 13.71 -23.23
C THR A 240 -4.36 15.15 -23.01
N SER A 241 -3.70 16.06 -23.72
CA SER A 241 -4.20 17.41 -23.90
C SER A 241 -5.60 17.33 -24.51
N GLN A 242 -6.58 17.77 -23.78
CA GLN A 242 -7.96 17.75 -24.25
C GLN A 242 -8.16 18.86 -25.27
N ALA A 243 -8.83 18.54 -26.37
CA ALA A 243 -9.17 19.54 -27.35
C ALA A 243 -10.08 20.61 -26.74
N GLU A 244 -9.88 21.85 -27.16
CA GLU A 244 -10.62 23.02 -26.64
C GLU A 244 -12.14 22.83 -26.66
N GLU A 245 -12.66 22.14 -27.69
CA GLU A 245 -14.08 21.78 -27.84
C GLU A 245 -14.58 20.83 -26.71
N VAL A 246 -13.74 19.95 -26.21
CA VAL A 246 -14.05 19.06 -25.08
C VAL A 246 -14.05 19.85 -23.80
N LEU A 247 -13.12 20.77 -23.63
CA LEU A 247 -13.05 21.65 -22.48
C LEU A 247 -14.27 22.55 -22.37
N GLU A 248 -14.71 23.15 -23.50
CA GLU A 248 -15.92 23.97 -23.53
C GLU A 248 -17.19 23.16 -23.21
N SER A 249 -17.31 21.95 -23.73
CA SER A 249 -18.47 21.09 -23.47
C SER A 249 -18.54 20.59 -22.02
N MET A 250 -17.41 20.50 -21.34
CA MET A 250 -17.29 20.04 -19.96
C MET A 250 -17.34 21.17 -18.93
N ALA A 251 -17.04 22.42 -19.35
CA ALA A 251 -16.98 23.56 -18.45
C ALA A 251 -18.32 23.87 -17.77
N GLY A 252 -19.44 23.71 -18.48
CA GLY A 252 -20.77 23.89 -17.91
C GLY A 252 -21.10 22.90 -16.79
N PRO A 253 -21.06 21.59 -17.05
CA PRO A 253 -21.29 20.56 -16.03
C PRO A 253 -20.31 20.62 -14.85
N LEU A 254 -19.06 21.04 -15.08
CA LEU A 254 -18.06 21.15 -14.04
C LEU A 254 -18.30 22.35 -13.12
N ALA A 255 -18.74 23.47 -13.65
CA ALA A 255 -19.12 24.62 -12.85
C ALA A 255 -20.32 24.33 -11.94
N GLU A 256 -21.23 23.45 -12.39
CA GLU A 256 -22.37 22.99 -11.61
C GLU A 256 -22.01 21.82 -10.68
N ASN A 257 -20.96 21.08 -10.99
CA ASN A 257 -20.55 19.88 -10.28
C ASN A 257 -19.31 20.10 -9.40
N ASN A 258 -19.18 21.29 -8.90
CA ASN A 258 -18.16 21.65 -7.91
C ASN A 258 -18.29 20.86 -6.60
N ILE A 259 -19.45 20.23 -6.45
CA ILE A 259 -19.74 19.25 -5.43
C ILE A 259 -19.67 17.90 -6.15
N ALA A 260 -18.49 17.35 -6.27
CA ALA A 260 -18.34 15.98 -6.75
C ALA A 260 -19.30 15.05 -5.98
N PRO A 261 -19.63 13.86 -6.48
CA PRO A 261 -20.48 12.89 -5.77
C PRO A 261 -19.80 12.34 -4.52
N TYR A 262 -19.16 13.22 -3.77
CA TYR A 262 -18.41 12.91 -2.57
C TYR A 262 -19.23 13.33 -1.36
N PRO A 263 -19.19 12.54 -0.29
CA PRO A 263 -19.95 12.85 0.92
C PRO A 263 -19.38 14.06 1.69
N PHE A 264 -18.27 14.63 1.24
CA PHE A 264 -17.57 15.72 1.92
C PHE A 264 -17.60 16.98 1.05
N GLU A 265 -18.24 17.99 1.57
CA GLU A 265 -18.28 19.32 0.97
C GLU A 265 -16.87 19.93 0.92
N ASN A 266 -16.52 20.58 -0.18
CA ASN A 266 -15.21 21.19 -0.44
C ASN A 266 -14.03 20.21 -0.62
N ASP A 267 -14.30 18.98 -0.87
CA ASP A 267 -13.27 17.96 -1.08
C ASP A 267 -12.34 18.24 -2.28
N GLY A 268 -12.76 19.11 -3.19
CA GLY A 268 -11.94 19.58 -4.32
C GLY A 268 -11.13 20.86 -4.06
N VAL A 269 -11.35 21.54 -2.92
CA VAL A 269 -10.73 22.86 -2.67
C VAL A 269 -9.42 22.76 -1.88
N SER A 270 -9.26 21.72 -1.07
CA SER A 270 -8.09 21.48 -0.24
C SER A 270 -7.68 20.03 -0.27
N VAL A 271 -7.22 19.60 -1.43
CA VAL A 271 -6.89 18.21 -1.73
C VAL A 271 -5.94 17.61 -0.71
N ASP A 272 -4.95 18.39 -0.28
CA ASP A 272 -3.91 17.93 0.65
C ASP A 272 -4.40 17.72 2.09
N THR A 273 -5.48 18.38 2.46
CA THR A 273 -6.01 18.33 3.84
C THR A 273 -7.25 17.47 3.98
N MET A 274 -8.01 17.30 2.90
CA MET A 274 -9.31 16.62 2.92
C MET A 274 -9.22 15.10 2.72
N TYR A 275 -8.15 14.63 2.10
CA TYR A 275 -7.95 13.21 1.90
C TYR A 275 -7.23 12.57 3.07
N PRO A 276 -7.80 11.53 3.68
CA PRO A 276 -7.04 10.66 4.56
C PRO A 276 -5.82 10.11 3.80
N GLY A 277 -4.64 10.34 4.34
CA GLY A 277 -3.39 9.94 3.66
C GLY A 277 -2.86 10.95 2.64
N GLY A 278 -3.41 12.16 2.56
CA GLY A 278 -2.90 13.21 1.68
C GLY A 278 -1.51 13.71 2.05
N ALA A 279 -0.94 14.56 1.19
CA ALA A 279 0.44 15.04 1.29
C ALA A 279 0.78 15.76 2.60
N ASN A 280 -0.19 16.42 3.21
CA ASN A 280 0.00 17.15 4.47
C ASN A 280 0.10 16.25 5.71
N GLN A 281 -0.15 14.97 5.59
CA GLN A 281 0.05 14.01 6.68
C GLN A 281 1.44 13.43 6.59
N LEU A 282 2.18 13.41 7.69
CA LEU A 282 3.60 12.99 7.73
C LEU A 282 3.87 11.65 7.03
N SER A 283 3.10 10.63 7.35
CA SER A 283 3.18 9.32 6.68
C SER A 283 1.99 9.05 5.78
N GLY A 284 0.91 9.80 5.95
CA GLY A 284 -0.36 9.56 5.28
C GLY A 284 -1.13 8.34 5.75
N LEU A 285 -0.60 7.58 6.70
CA LEU A 285 -1.25 6.40 7.24
C LEU A 285 -2.27 6.76 8.32
N GLU A 286 -3.33 5.99 8.39
CA GLU A 286 -4.36 6.09 9.43
C GLU A 286 -3.89 5.38 10.70
N LEU A 287 -4.02 6.06 11.85
CA LEU A 287 -3.82 5.43 13.15
C LEU A 287 -4.90 4.37 13.36
N HIS A 288 -4.49 3.12 13.49
CA HIS A 288 -5.41 2.02 13.79
C HIS A 288 -5.64 1.84 15.28
N ASP A 289 -4.56 1.74 16.03
CA ASP A 289 -4.63 1.58 17.49
C ASP A 289 -3.32 1.99 18.16
N PHE A 290 -3.42 2.32 19.44
CA PHE A 290 -2.29 2.71 20.30
C PHE A 290 -2.31 1.90 21.60
N GLY A 291 -1.17 1.38 21.97
CA GLY A 291 -1.00 0.63 23.22
C GLY A 291 0.20 1.09 24.02
N GLN A 292 0.04 1.13 25.35
CA GLN A 292 1.16 1.30 26.27
C GLN A 292 1.52 -0.04 26.92
N ILE A 293 2.80 -0.31 26.99
CA ILE A 293 3.36 -1.46 27.69
C ILE A 293 4.00 -0.94 28.96
N THR A 294 3.55 -1.42 30.10
CA THR A 294 4.06 -1.02 31.41
C THR A 294 4.59 -2.22 32.16
N GLY A 295 5.49 -2.00 33.15
CA GLY A 295 6.00 -3.08 33.98
C GLY A 295 4.92 -3.76 34.85
N THR A 296 3.72 -3.15 34.97
CA THR A 296 2.56 -3.72 35.64
C THR A 296 1.65 -4.54 34.75
N THR A 297 1.90 -4.55 33.43
CA THR A 297 1.13 -5.35 32.47
C THR A 297 1.34 -6.84 32.75
N ILE A 298 0.27 -7.57 33.06
CA ILE A 298 0.33 -8.99 33.37
C ILE A 298 0.84 -9.77 32.16
N GLY A 299 1.98 -10.46 32.32
CA GLY A 299 2.60 -11.24 31.25
C GLY A 299 3.22 -10.40 30.13
N GLY A 300 3.36 -9.07 30.31
CA GLY A 300 3.90 -8.19 29.26
C GLY A 300 3.04 -8.11 27.99
N GLN A 301 1.78 -8.51 28.05
CA GLN A 301 0.89 -8.60 26.91
C GLN A 301 0.01 -7.35 26.77
N THR A 302 -0.01 -6.76 25.60
CA THR A 302 -0.94 -5.70 25.21
C THR A 302 -1.78 -6.18 24.04
N ASN A 303 -3.11 -6.09 24.17
CA ASN A 303 -4.03 -6.45 23.12
C ASN A 303 -4.45 -5.19 22.35
N MET A 304 -4.37 -5.26 21.05
CA MET A 304 -4.83 -4.23 20.14
C MET A 304 -6.02 -4.72 19.34
N LYS A 305 -6.82 -3.80 18.86
CA LYS A 305 -8.03 -4.09 18.10
C LYS A 305 -7.71 -4.76 16.77
N GLY A 306 -8.60 -5.63 16.34
CA GLY A 306 -8.65 -6.09 14.95
C GLY A 306 -9.30 -5.02 14.05
N GLY A 307 -9.34 -5.31 12.76
CA GLY A 307 -9.94 -4.40 11.78
C GLY A 307 -9.63 -4.81 10.35
N LEU A 308 -9.94 -3.92 9.43
CA LEU A 308 -9.62 -4.08 8.03
C LEU A 308 -8.29 -3.39 7.71
N PHE A 309 -7.43 -4.08 6.97
CA PHE A 309 -6.12 -3.61 6.56
C PHE A 309 -6.02 -3.65 5.04
N PRO A 310 -6.23 -2.49 4.37
CA PRO A 310 -6.12 -2.40 2.92
C PRO A 310 -4.73 -2.79 2.44
N CYS A 311 -4.65 -3.48 1.33
CA CYS A 311 -3.43 -4.10 0.77
C CYS A 311 -2.70 -5.05 1.74
N GLY A 312 -3.22 -5.28 2.94
CA GLY A 312 -2.54 -6.06 3.97
C GLY A 312 -1.32 -5.38 4.58
N LEU A 313 -1.15 -4.09 4.36
CA LEU A 313 0.00 -3.33 4.84
C LEU A 313 -0.24 -2.81 6.27
N ILE A 314 0.67 -3.16 7.16
CA ILE A 314 0.64 -2.78 8.58
C ILE A 314 1.98 -2.14 8.93
N ARG A 315 1.93 -0.95 9.51
CA ARG A 315 3.08 -0.28 10.11
C ARG A 315 3.00 -0.40 11.62
N ILE A 316 4.09 -0.79 12.24
CA ILE A 316 4.24 -0.89 13.69
C ILE A 316 5.39 0.00 14.11
N ASP A 317 5.07 1.06 14.84
CA ASP A 317 6.04 1.93 15.49
C ASP A 317 6.09 1.59 16.98
N HIS A 318 7.25 1.21 17.47
CA HIS A 318 7.40 0.99 18.90
C HIS A 318 8.51 1.86 19.49
N THR A 319 8.26 2.32 20.69
CA THR A 319 9.19 3.16 21.44
C THR A 319 9.44 2.53 22.79
N THR A 320 10.71 2.43 23.19
CA THR A 320 11.11 1.91 24.50
C THR A 320 11.59 3.04 25.39
N SER A 321 11.33 2.92 26.69
CA SER A 321 11.62 3.99 27.65
C SER A 321 13.11 4.13 27.97
N SER A 322 13.89 3.04 28.02
CA SER A 322 15.29 3.11 28.46
C SER A 322 16.18 1.98 27.95
N THR A 323 15.65 0.79 27.74
CA THR A 323 16.42 -0.41 27.39
C THR A 323 16.03 -0.87 26.00
N ALA A 324 17.02 -1.28 25.21
CA ALA A 324 16.76 -1.89 23.92
C ALA A 324 15.85 -3.13 24.08
N ALA A 325 14.81 -3.20 23.29
CA ALA A 325 13.90 -4.33 23.28
C ALA A 325 13.31 -4.56 21.88
N ASP A 326 13.02 -5.81 21.66
CA ASP A 326 12.18 -6.28 20.58
C ASP A 326 10.74 -6.53 21.08
N LEU A 327 9.82 -6.59 20.16
CA LEU A 327 8.44 -6.97 20.41
C LEU A 327 8.16 -8.32 19.76
N ALA A 328 7.50 -9.21 20.47
CA ALA A 328 6.82 -10.33 19.85
C ALA A 328 5.38 -9.90 19.50
N VAL A 329 5.02 -10.06 18.22
CA VAL A 329 3.73 -9.67 17.68
C VAL A 329 3.01 -10.91 17.17
N ILE A 330 1.76 -11.07 17.58
CA ILE A 330 0.89 -12.13 17.09
C ILE A 330 -0.28 -11.49 16.38
N ILE A 331 -0.52 -11.88 15.15
CA ILE A 331 -1.65 -11.43 14.33
C ILE A 331 -2.55 -12.61 14.05
N ASP A 332 -3.82 -12.50 14.44
CA ASP A 332 -4.86 -13.47 14.13
C ASP A 332 -5.74 -12.95 13.01
N LEU A 333 -5.82 -13.72 11.92
CA LEU A 333 -6.64 -13.41 10.77
C LEU A 333 -8.03 -14.04 10.89
N VAL A 334 -9.02 -13.38 10.32
CA VAL A 334 -10.40 -13.91 10.29
C VAL A 334 -10.52 -14.97 9.20
N PRO A 335 -10.98 -16.19 9.52
CA PRO A 335 -11.23 -17.21 8.52
C PRO A 335 -12.37 -16.81 7.58
N GLY A 336 -12.24 -17.14 6.29
CA GLY A 336 -13.25 -16.75 5.30
C GLY A 336 -13.12 -17.47 3.96
N ASN A 337 -13.80 -16.94 2.97
CA ASN A 337 -13.96 -17.59 1.66
C ASN A 337 -12.83 -17.32 0.66
N HIS A 338 -12.00 -16.30 0.91
CA HIS A 338 -10.87 -15.99 0.03
C HIS A 338 -9.67 -16.87 0.38
N ARG A 339 -9.62 -18.09 -0.18
CA ARG A 339 -8.52 -19.05 0.03
C ARG A 339 -8.21 -19.33 1.51
N GLY A 340 -9.23 -19.27 2.37
CA GLY A 340 -9.11 -19.50 3.80
C GLY A 340 -9.23 -18.27 4.69
N TYR A 341 -9.20 -17.07 4.13
CA TYR A 341 -9.28 -15.79 4.85
C TYR A 341 -10.50 -14.98 4.47
N MET A 342 -10.93 -14.13 5.39
CA MET A 342 -11.92 -13.09 5.13
C MET A 342 -11.19 -11.88 4.55
N CYS A 343 -11.40 -11.66 3.25
CA CYS A 343 -10.81 -10.57 2.50
C CYS A 343 -11.81 -10.11 1.44
N GLU A 344 -11.69 -8.87 1.05
CA GLU A 344 -12.40 -8.29 -0.09
C GLU A 344 -11.40 -7.62 -1.05
N PRO A 345 -11.69 -7.54 -2.36
CA PRO A 345 -10.86 -6.78 -3.28
C PRO A 345 -10.78 -5.31 -2.88
N MET A 346 -9.66 -4.65 -3.18
CA MET A 346 -9.52 -3.21 -2.97
C MET A 346 -10.55 -2.38 -3.75
N THR A 347 -11.07 -2.93 -4.85
CA THR A 347 -12.09 -2.31 -5.68
C THR A 347 -13.50 -2.29 -5.06
N ASP A 348 -13.71 -3.07 -4.01
CA ASP A 348 -15.02 -3.23 -3.36
C ASP A 348 -15.11 -2.44 -2.04
N MET A 349 -14.08 -1.66 -1.71
CA MET A 349 -14.00 -0.84 -0.50
C MET A 349 -14.89 0.40 -0.57
#